data_0b0299e2f07ec1d924e987a6b087fe29
#
_entry.id   0b0299e2f07ec1d924e987a6b087fe29
#
_cell.length_a   1.000
_cell.length_b   1.000
_cell.length_c   1.000
_cell.angle_alpha   90.00
_cell.angle_beta   90.00
_cell.angle_gamma   90.00
#
_symmetry.space_group_name_H-M   'P 1'
#
loop_
_entity.id
_entity.type
_entity.pdbx_description
1 polymer ?
#
loop_
_entity_poly.entity_id
_entity_poly.type
_entity_poly.pdbx_seq_one_letter_code
_entity_poly.pdbx_strand_id
1 'polypeptide(L)'
;MRNLRIGKEGIIYPDLSYEINGILFKARNKVGQFGTEKQYCDIIEQLLKESGLDYEREKPVSILLDNKSYTWHKIDFVVKKKIIIEAKAKAMITRNDYYQSRRYLEALGLKLALLVNMWRYTITIKRILNPKVKYGT
;
A
#
# COMPACT_ATOMS: atom_id res chain seq x y z
N MET A 1 6.91 20.31 11.75
CA MET A 1 6.49 19.67 11.86
C MET A 1 5.81 19.36 11.70
N ARG A 2 5.70 19.33 11.63
CA ARG A 2 5.02 18.77 11.54
C ARG A 2 4.41 18.13 11.77
N ASN A 3 4.39 18.20 11.65
CA ASN A 3 3.67 17.44 11.87
C ASN A 3 3.15 16.99 12.11
N LEU A 4 3.16 17.27 12.04
CA LEU A 4 2.62 16.74 12.39
C LEU A 4 1.92 16.38 12.76
N ARG A 5 1.76 16.65 12.67
CA ARG A 5 0.96 16.16 13.09
C ARG A 5 0.72 15.51 13.73
N ILE A 6 1.03 15.84 13.66
CA ILE A 6 0.89 14.77 14.56
C ILE A 6 -0.35 14.85 15.34
N GLY A 7 -1.32 14.60 14.95
CA GLY A 7 -2.54 14.65 15.66
C GLY A 7 -2.59 13.65 16.79
N LYS A 8 -3.71 13.52 17.40
CA LYS A 8 -3.88 12.57 18.47
C LYS A 8 -3.64 11.16 18.03
N GLU A 9 -4.00 10.87 16.80
CA GLU A 9 -3.76 9.55 16.24
C GLU A 9 -2.29 9.32 16.03
N GLY A 10 -1.50 10.40 15.96
CA GLY A 10 -0.13 10.29 15.60
C GLY A 10 0.02 9.77 14.18
N ILE A 11 1.18 9.21 13.88
CA ILE A 11 1.44 8.60 12.59
C ILE A 11 1.43 7.10 12.79
N ILE A 12 0.56 6.42 12.07
CA ILE A 12 0.47 4.96 12.17
C ILE A 12 1.69 4.34 11.50
N TYR A 13 2.42 3.52 12.25
CA TYR A 13 3.62 2.82 11.78
C TYR A 13 4.64 3.76 11.15
N PRO A 14 5.13 4.79 11.88
CA PRO A 14 5.99 5.80 11.26
C PRO A 14 7.29 5.22 10.72
N ASP A 15 7.96 4.36 11.46
CA ASP A 15 9.25 3.83 11.02
C ASP A 15 9.10 2.87 9.85
N LEU A 16 8.14 1.97 9.93
CA LEU A 16 7.91 1.00 8.85
C LEU A 16 7.44 1.70 7.57
N SER A 17 6.52 2.66 7.68
CA SER A 17 6.05 3.37 6.50
C SER A 17 7.15 4.23 5.88
N TYR A 18 8.04 4.81 6.70
CA TYR A 18 9.17 5.55 6.18
C TYR A 18 10.12 4.65 5.38
N GLU A 19 10.40 3.47 5.91
CA GLU A 19 11.25 2.49 5.23
C GLU A 19 10.62 2.04 3.91
N ILE A 20 9.32 1.76 3.92
CA ILE A 20 8.59 1.37 2.72
C ILE A 20 8.60 2.49 1.70
N ASN A 21 8.39 3.74 2.12
CA ASN A 21 8.43 4.88 1.21
C ASN A 21 9.78 4.94 0.50
N GLY A 22 10.88 4.71 1.22
CA GLY A 22 12.21 4.66 0.62
C GLY A 22 12.31 3.58 -0.45
N ILE A 23 11.73 2.43 -0.20
CA ILE A 23 11.70 1.32 -1.17
C ILE A 23 10.92 1.73 -2.41
N LEU A 24 9.77 2.39 -2.25
CA LEU A 24 8.95 2.81 -3.38
C LEU A 24 9.69 3.84 -4.24
N PHE A 25 10.36 4.81 -3.63
CA PHE A 25 11.17 5.78 -4.38
C PHE A 25 12.31 5.09 -5.13
N LYS A 26 12.99 4.13 -4.49
CA LYS A 26 14.06 3.39 -5.16
C LYS A 26 13.54 2.59 -6.34
N ALA A 27 12.39 1.94 -6.18
CA ALA A 27 11.79 1.16 -7.27
C ALA A 27 11.49 2.06 -8.46
N ARG A 28 10.90 3.23 -8.21
CA ARG A 28 10.61 4.20 -9.27
C ARG A 28 11.88 4.64 -9.98
N ASN A 29 12.95 4.90 -9.22
CA ASN A 29 14.22 5.31 -9.81
C ASN A 29 14.86 4.22 -10.65
N LYS A 30 14.74 2.96 -10.24
CA LYS A 30 15.34 1.85 -10.98
C LYS A 30 14.57 1.53 -12.27
N VAL A 31 13.26 1.56 -12.24
CA VAL A 31 12.43 1.20 -13.39
C VAL A 31 12.22 2.39 -14.33
N GLY A 32 12.11 3.59 -13.77
CA GLY A 32 11.83 4.80 -14.54
C GLY A 32 10.36 5.16 -14.51
N GLN A 33 9.98 6.19 -15.28
CA GLN A 33 8.68 6.82 -15.16
C GLN A 33 7.53 6.03 -15.78
N PHE A 34 7.78 5.27 -16.85
CA PHE A 34 6.70 4.65 -17.61
C PHE A 34 6.81 3.13 -17.64
N GLY A 35 7.18 2.53 -16.51
CA GLY A 35 7.18 1.09 -16.38
C GLY A 35 5.78 0.53 -16.21
N THR A 36 5.68 -0.80 -16.24
CA THR A 36 4.42 -1.49 -15.97
C THR A 36 4.28 -1.75 -14.46
N GLU A 37 3.06 -2.03 -14.03
CA GLU A 37 2.86 -2.41 -12.61
C GLU A 37 3.73 -3.61 -12.25
N LYS A 38 3.79 -4.60 -13.14
CA LYS A 38 4.62 -5.78 -12.88
C LYS A 38 6.08 -5.43 -12.68
N GLN A 39 6.61 -4.55 -13.53
CA GLN A 39 8.02 -4.15 -13.40
C GLN A 39 8.29 -3.47 -12.07
N TYR A 40 7.42 -2.56 -11.66
CA TYR A 40 7.58 -1.90 -10.36
C TYR A 40 7.46 -2.91 -9.21
N CYS A 41 6.47 -3.79 -9.29
CA CYS A 41 6.27 -4.77 -8.22
C CYS A 41 7.43 -5.76 -8.12
N ASP A 42 8.01 -6.16 -9.24
CA ASP A 42 9.18 -7.04 -9.22
C ASP A 42 10.36 -6.39 -8.48
N ILE A 43 10.57 -5.10 -8.71
CA ILE A 43 11.66 -4.39 -8.03
C ILE A 43 11.32 -4.11 -6.57
N ILE A 44 10.07 -3.76 -6.27
CA ILE A 44 9.63 -3.59 -4.88
C ILE A 44 9.88 -4.89 -4.10
N GLU A 45 9.54 -6.03 -4.67
CA GLU A 45 9.76 -7.31 -4.01
C GLU A 45 11.25 -7.54 -3.74
N GLN A 46 12.09 -7.29 -4.71
CA GLN A 46 13.54 -7.44 -4.53
C GLN A 46 14.03 -6.56 -3.38
N LEU A 47 13.57 -5.31 -3.33
CA LEU A 47 14.00 -4.37 -2.29
C LEU A 47 13.48 -4.76 -0.91
N LEU A 48 12.25 -5.31 -0.84
CA LEU A 48 11.72 -5.81 0.42
C LEU A 48 12.58 -6.97 0.93
N LYS A 49 12.99 -7.88 0.04
CA LYS A 49 13.86 -8.99 0.42
C LYS A 49 15.21 -8.49 0.92
N GLU A 50 15.80 -7.53 0.21
CA GLU A 50 17.10 -6.98 0.62
C GLU A 50 17.03 -6.28 1.97
N SER A 51 15.88 -5.70 2.28
CA SER A 51 15.68 -5.01 3.56
C SER A 51 15.33 -5.98 4.70
N GLY A 52 15.14 -7.24 4.40
CA GLY A 52 14.79 -8.24 5.42
C GLY A 52 13.37 -8.10 5.95
N LEU A 53 12.49 -7.43 5.20
CA LEU A 53 11.11 -7.25 5.64
C LEU A 53 10.25 -8.43 5.18
N ASP A 54 9.52 -9.02 6.11
CA ASP A 54 8.54 -10.06 5.77
C ASP A 54 7.42 -9.45 4.95
N TYR A 55 6.97 -10.15 3.92
CA TYR A 55 5.89 -9.67 3.07
C TYR A 55 5.17 -10.83 2.41
N GLU A 56 3.95 -10.53 1.95
CA GLU A 56 3.21 -11.41 1.05
C GLU A 56 2.93 -10.61 -0.21
N ARG A 57 3.17 -11.21 -1.37
CA ARG A 57 2.90 -10.59 -2.67
C ARG A 57 1.69 -11.25 -3.31
N GLU A 58 0.86 -10.46 -4.00
CA GLU A 58 -0.35 -10.93 -4.69
C GLU A 58 -1.25 -11.71 -3.74
N LYS A 59 -1.47 -11.12 -2.57
CA LYS A 59 -2.29 -11.77 -1.54
C LYS A 59 -3.76 -11.77 -1.92
N PRO A 60 -4.39 -12.95 -2.05
CA PRO A 60 -5.81 -13.01 -2.40
C PRO A 60 -6.68 -12.40 -1.32
N VAL A 61 -7.76 -11.73 -1.73
CA VAL A 61 -8.75 -11.17 -0.82
C VAL A 61 -10.07 -11.84 -1.08
N SER A 62 -10.67 -12.41 -0.03
CA SER A 62 -11.97 -13.01 -0.12
C SER A 62 -13.05 -12.02 0.30
N ILE A 63 -14.07 -11.90 -0.53
CA ILE A 63 -15.20 -11.01 -0.27
C ILE A 63 -16.43 -11.89 -0.10
N LEU A 64 -17.20 -11.63 0.94
CA LEU A 64 -18.41 -12.38 1.24
C LEU A 64 -19.63 -11.69 0.67
N LEU A 65 -20.34 -12.37 -0.23
CA LEU A 65 -21.59 -11.88 -0.80
C LEU A 65 -22.62 -13.00 -0.71
N ASP A 66 -23.76 -12.71 -0.10
CA ASP A 66 -24.85 -13.68 0.05
C ASP A 66 -24.36 -15.00 0.64
N ASN A 67 -23.52 -14.89 1.68
CA ASN A 67 -22.94 -16.04 2.38
C ASN A 67 -22.02 -16.91 1.53
N LYS A 68 -21.59 -16.41 0.37
CA LYS A 68 -20.61 -17.08 -0.46
C LYS A 68 -19.33 -16.27 -0.50
N SER A 69 -18.19 -16.94 -0.47
CA SER A 69 -16.88 -16.30 -0.51
C SER A 69 -16.38 -16.27 -1.95
N TYR A 70 -15.95 -15.09 -2.38
CA TYR A 70 -15.38 -14.88 -3.71
C TYR A 70 -13.99 -14.30 -3.58
N THR A 71 -13.05 -14.76 -4.40
CA THR A 71 -11.69 -14.23 -4.42
C THR A 71 -11.45 -13.64 -5.79
N TRP A 72 -11.81 -12.35 -5.94
CA TRP A 72 -11.69 -11.66 -7.22
C TRP A 72 -10.46 -10.78 -7.35
N HIS A 73 -9.87 -10.44 -6.21
CA HIS A 73 -8.80 -9.45 -6.17
C HIS A 73 -7.59 -9.98 -5.43
N LYS A 74 -6.44 -9.43 -5.77
CA LYS A 74 -5.20 -9.69 -5.06
C LYS A 74 -4.58 -8.37 -4.66
N ILE A 75 -4.07 -8.31 -3.45
CA ILE A 75 -3.36 -7.14 -2.95
C ILE A 75 -1.90 -7.26 -3.41
N ASP A 76 -1.33 -6.17 -3.93
CA ASP A 76 0.04 -6.21 -4.43
C ASP A 76 1.01 -6.69 -3.36
N PHE A 77 1.01 -6.04 -2.20
CA PHE A 77 1.86 -6.46 -1.07
C PHE A 77 1.19 -6.23 0.26
N VAL A 78 1.43 -7.13 1.20
CA VAL A 78 1.16 -6.91 2.62
C VAL A 78 2.49 -7.07 3.34
N VAL A 79 2.98 -6.00 3.96
CA VAL A 79 4.30 -5.96 4.59
C VAL A 79 4.16 -6.13 6.09
N LYS A 80 4.84 -7.12 6.65
CA LYS A 80 4.88 -7.43 8.08
C LYS A 80 3.50 -7.61 8.69
N LYS A 81 2.53 -8.03 7.87
CA LYS A 81 1.12 -8.19 8.29
C LYS A 81 0.53 -6.90 8.86
N LYS A 82 1.04 -5.76 8.42
CA LYS A 82 0.63 -4.45 8.95
C LYS A 82 0.25 -3.44 7.88
N ILE A 83 1.03 -3.34 6.81
CA ILE A 83 0.83 -2.29 5.81
C ILE A 83 0.58 -2.91 4.44
N ILE A 84 -0.50 -2.45 3.79
CA ILE A 84 -0.79 -2.81 2.42
C ILE A 84 -0.07 -1.83 1.49
N ILE A 85 0.54 -2.35 0.41
CA ILE A 85 1.05 -1.52 -0.67
C ILE A 85 0.24 -1.83 -1.91
N GLU A 86 -0.32 -0.79 -2.55
CA GLU A 86 -0.97 -0.88 -3.85
C GLU A 86 -0.23 0.04 -4.82
N ALA A 87 0.42 -0.56 -5.81
CA ALA A 87 1.21 0.20 -6.78
C ALA A 87 0.46 0.29 -8.09
N LYS A 88 0.28 1.51 -8.58
CA LYS A 88 -0.39 1.78 -9.85
C LYS A 88 0.61 2.36 -10.84
N ALA A 89 0.36 2.14 -12.13
CA ALA A 89 1.18 2.66 -13.21
C ALA A 89 0.23 3.20 -14.27
N LYS A 90 -0.26 4.43 -14.07
CA LYS A 90 -1.26 5.03 -14.94
C LYS A 90 -1.25 6.54 -14.80
N ALA A 91 -2.02 7.20 -15.67
CA ALA A 91 -2.02 8.67 -15.72
C ALA A 91 -2.42 9.30 -14.40
N MET A 92 -3.43 8.76 -13.71
CA MET A 92 -3.83 9.31 -12.42
C MET A 92 -4.55 8.25 -11.57
N ILE A 93 -4.45 8.43 -10.27
CA ILE A 93 -5.18 7.64 -9.28
C ILE A 93 -6.64 8.06 -9.33
N THR A 94 -7.54 7.08 -9.29
CA THR A 94 -8.97 7.34 -9.30
C THR A 94 -9.58 7.13 -7.92
N ARG A 95 -10.82 7.58 -7.78
CA ARG A 95 -11.57 7.33 -6.56
C ARG A 95 -11.76 5.84 -6.32
N ASN A 96 -11.94 5.06 -7.39
CA ASN A 96 -12.05 3.61 -7.26
C ASN A 96 -10.79 2.98 -6.67
N ASP A 97 -9.61 3.46 -7.07
CA ASP A 97 -8.35 2.97 -6.50
C ASP A 97 -8.32 3.19 -5.00
N TYR A 98 -8.75 4.35 -4.57
CA TYR A 98 -8.80 4.70 -3.16
C TYR A 98 -9.76 3.77 -2.39
N TYR A 99 -10.98 3.62 -2.90
CA TYR A 99 -11.98 2.77 -2.24
C TYR A 99 -11.59 1.32 -2.25
N GLN A 100 -10.92 0.85 -3.30
CA GLN A 100 -10.44 -0.53 -3.35
C GLN A 100 -9.42 -0.79 -2.23
N SER A 101 -8.48 0.13 -2.03
CA SER A 101 -7.50 0.00 -0.94
C SER A 101 -8.19 -0.02 0.41
N ARG A 102 -9.21 0.81 0.59
CA ARG A 102 -10.00 0.81 1.83
C ARG A 102 -10.69 -0.52 2.06
N ARG A 103 -11.29 -1.08 1.02
CA ARG A 103 -11.95 -2.38 1.13
C ARG A 103 -10.97 -3.48 1.52
N TYR A 104 -9.75 -3.43 0.99
CA TYR A 104 -8.73 -4.41 1.38
C TYR A 104 -8.37 -4.26 2.85
N LEU A 105 -8.23 -3.05 3.34
CA LEU A 105 -7.96 -2.81 4.76
C LEU A 105 -9.08 -3.39 5.62
N GLU A 106 -10.32 -3.15 5.23
CA GLU A 106 -11.47 -3.65 5.99
C GLU A 106 -11.51 -5.18 5.97
N ALA A 107 -11.24 -5.78 4.82
CA ALA A 107 -11.28 -7.24 4.69
C ALA A 107 -10.21 -7.91 5.55
N LEU A 108 -9.03 -7.31 5.67
CA LEU A 108 -7.93 -7.89 6.45
C LEU A 108 -7.85 -7.38 7.88
N GLY A 109 -8.63 -6.35 8.22
CA GLY A 109 -8.55 -5.75 9.56
C GLY A 109 -7.25 -5.00 9.81
N LEU A 110 -6.62 -4.49 8.75
CA LEU A 110 -5.37 -3.75 8.88
C LEU A 110 -5.63 -2.25 8.95
N LYS A 111 -4.65 -1.50 9.44
CA LYS A 111 -4.83 -0.07 9.72
C LYS A 111 -4.42 0.85 8.59
N LEU A 112 -3.40 0.49 7.82
CA LEU A 112 -2.77 1.42 6.88
C LEU A 112 -2.51 0.77 5.53
N ALA A 113 -2.88 1.48 4.46
CA ALA A 113 -2.47 1.15 3.10
C ALA A 113 -1.71 2.33 2.52
N LEU A 114 -0.72 2.02 1.71
CA LEU A 114 0.03 3.00 0.92
C LEU A 114 -0.34 2.78 -0.54
N LEU A 115 -1.06 3.74 -1.10
CA LEU A 115 -1.46 3.72 -2.50
C LEU A 115 -0.54 4.65 -3.26
N VAL A 116 0.24 4.10 -4.18
CA VAL A 116 1.25 4.87 -4.90
C VAL A 116 1.03 4.77 -6.40
N ASN A 117 1.15 5.89 -7.09
CA ASN A 117 1.19 5.89 -8.55
C ASN A 117 2.64 6.12 -8.99
N MET A 118 3.19 5.10 -9.62
CA MET A 118 4.60 5.09 -10.01
C MET A 118 4.88 5.91 -11.29
N TRP A 119 3.83 6.32 -12.00
CA TRP A 119 3.98 7.01 -13.27
C TRP A 119 4.18 8.52 -13.17
N ARG A 120 3.81 9.12 -12.07
CA ARG A 120 3.87 10.59 -11.97
C ARG A 120 5.31 11.09 -12.05
N TYR A 121 5.47 12.34 -12.46
CA TYR A 121 6.79 12.98 -12.50
C TYR A 121 7.50 12.84 -11.16
N THR A 122 6.76 13.12 -10.09
CA THR A 122 7.18 12.78 -8.75
C THR A 122 6.12 11.85 -8.19
N ILE A 123 6.51 10.67 -7.70
CA ILE A 123 5.52 9.75 -7.18
C ILE A 123 4.84 10.35 -5.95
N THR A 124 3.57 10.06 -5.82
CA THR A 124 2.78 10.48 -4.67
C THR A 124 2.30 9.24 -3.95
N ILE A 125 2.56 9.18 -2.66
CA ILE A 125 2.16 8.05 -1.82
C ILE A 125 1.03 8.53 -0.93
N LYS A 126 -0.16 7.96 -1.13
CA LYS A 126 -1.32 8.29 -0.31
C LYS A 126 -1.45 7.31 0.83
N ARG A 127 -1.57 7.83 2.03
CA ARG A 127 -1.81 7.01 3.23
C ARG A 127 -3.31 6.87 3.39
N ILE A 128 -3.79 5.64 3.39
CA ILE A 128 -5.23 5.36 3.52
C ILE A 128 -5.43 4.58 4.81
N LEU A 129 -6.32 5.09 5.66
CA LEU A 129 -6.61 4.47 6.94
C LEU A 129 -7.91 3.68 6.88
N ASN A 130 -7.97 2.64 7.69
CA ASN A 130 -9.18 1.82 7.79
C ASN A 130 -10.18 2.52 8.71
N PRO A 131 -11.37 2.92 8.20
CA PRO A 131 -12.33 3.66 9.01
C PRO A 131 -12.99 2.80 10.09
N LYS A 132 -12.86 1.48 10.01
CA LYS A 132 -13.49 0.56 10.94
C LYS A 132 -12.57 0.09 12.06
N VAL A 133 -11.37 0.65 12.15
CA VAL A 133 -10.42 0.34 13.20
C VAL A 133 -10.22 1.56 14.06
N LYS A 134 -10.12 1.36 15.38
CA LYS A 134 -9.86 2.46 16.29
C LYS A 134 -8.37 2.81 16.29
N TYR A 135 -8.07 4.09 16.38
CA TYR A 135 -6.70 4.59 16.42
C TYR A 135 -6.52 5.42 17.69
N GLY A 136 -5.27 5.49 18.16
CA GLY A 136 -4.98 6.15 19.42
C GLY A 136 -5.27 5.22 20.57
N THR A 137 -5.50 5.79 21.73
CA THR A 137 -5.79 4.92 22.83
C THR A 137 -6.47 5.11 23.83
#